data_10492b695bad1fbf3c0b977b682a083e
#
_entry.id   10492b695bad1fbf3c0b977b682a083e
#
_cell.length_a   1.000
_cell.length_b   1.000
_cell.length_c   1.000
_cell.angle_alpha   90.00
_cell.angle_beta   90.00
_cell.angle_gamma   90.00
#
_symmetry.space_group_name_H-M   'P 1'
#
loop_
_entity.id
_entity.type
_entity.pdbx_description
1 polymer ?
#
loop_
_entity_poly.entity_id
_entity_poly.type
_entity_poly.pdbx_seq_one_letter_code
_entity_poly.pdbx_strand_id
1 'polypeptide(L)'
;FTLFDLTDSIEIAFNASINNGKTIITVASADTFLSEHRIRLTMDNSFEDLAENAIPGDTVVIFTIRDYIAPEFSSVALADDNSYLDVYFTDQIFSSDSSTGVPVFEDFNLQFVSNGGNATQVNLAAIQTLAGNNLSGGEASMRFILEFDSNASGGEYILLQPATASSLYDESGNVMAADASTDTLFLNDILVPTIDTLNIWQGDYLGINESTNIGLVFSEPIDSIDYSLDSRRDTSFSYEAVFTSDSLTLILNPPLMSLDTIDLVIASLIDTVGLSTVGISYRFLTPALGDYNTPPNDTINLEDLATFIQAWGMDDFSKELGPVTGKFPHFKLYPDGKFGLDDGMVFTQMWHWSLQRFGIVEVSRQISGQQAQFSANNQTITISPPLEARSGQIIVQYNIEECKVILRNPLSSNKGIFLSSADMVTGKLLLEYSHREENVYPVQLQLAEKYTDHPSIDIRYTFMDKQANLIGQGDSTINFILIPESFTLHQNFPNPFNSATRIRYDLPLLSEVRIDIFDVTGRLIKKLVDGDFQAGIYFVDWGGEDDWNEKVSSGIYFYQIRAGNFSQSIKMVLIK
;
A
#
# COMPACT_ATOMS: atom_id res chain seq x y z
N PHE A 1 -5.45 -93.87 23.89
CA PHE A 1 -5.83 -92.53 23.35
C PHE A 1 -4.59 -91.85 22.82
N THR A 2 -4.76 -91.11 21.71
CA THR A 2 -3.81 -90.09 21.27
C THR A 2 -4.54 -88.78 21.06
N LEU A 3 -3.98 -87.71 21.47
CA LEU A 3 -4.46 -86.34 21.22
C LEU A 3 -3.40 -85.64 20.34
N PHE A 4 -3.84 -85.23 19.19
CA PHE A 4 -2.95 -84.70 18.14
C PHE A 4 -3.48 -83.40 17.57
N ASP A 5 -2.61 -82.39 17.56
CA ASP A 5 -2.91 -81.16 16.85
C ASP A 5 -2.64 -81.36 15.36
N LEU A 6 -3.69 -81.27 14.55
CA LEU A 6 -3.60 -81.42 13.11
C LEU A 6 -3.09 -80.13 12.42
N THR A 7 -3.21 -79.01 13.08
CA THR A 7 -2.74 -77.72 12.58
C THR A 7 -1.21 -77.64 12.64
N ASP A 8 -0.65 -77.90 13.80
CA ASP A 8 0.80 -77.85 14.02
C ASP A 8 1.50 -79.18 13.81
N SER A 9 0.71 -80.24 13.58
CA SER A 9 1.21 -81.63 13.39
C SER A 9 2.01 -82.14 14.59
N ILE A 10 1.55 -81.86 15.79
CA ILE A 10 2.20 -82.26 17.06
C ILE A 10 1.27 -83.13 17.91
N GLU A 11 1.85 -84.04 18.71
CA GLU A 11 1.13 -84.76 19.73
C GLU A 11 0.97 -83.93 20.99
N ILE A 12 -0.23 -83.87 21.54
CA ILE A 12 -0.58 -83.12 22.73
C ILE A 12 -0.56 -84.01 23.94
N ALA A 13 0.16 -83.67 24.98
CA ALA A 13 0.11 -84.37 26.24
C ALA A 13 -1.25 -84.22 26.92
N PHE A 14 -1.79 -85.31 27.48
CA PHE A 14 -3.08 -85.29 28.14
C PHE A 14 -3.12 -86.21 29.35
N ASN A 15 -4.14 -86.02 30.20
CA ASN A 15 -4.46 -86.89 31.29
C ASN A 15 -5.84 -87.50 30.99
N ALA A 16 -5.98 -88.80 31.15
CA ALA A 16 -7.29 -89.49 31.00
C ALA A 16 -7.75 -90.06 32.34
N SER A 17 -9.00 -89.92 32.65
CA SER A 17 -9.63 -90.45 33.84
C SER A 17 -10.99 -91.06 33.51
N ILE A 18 -11.41 -92.04 34.28
CA ILE A 18 -12.75 -92.70 34.14
C ILE A 18 -13.56 -92.42 35.41
N ASN A 19 -14.87 -92.18 35.24
CA ASN A 19 -15.75 -91.97 36.38
C ASN A 19 -15.97 -93.25 37.19
N ASN A 20 -16.48 -93.17 38.44
CA ASN A 20 -16.74 -94.26 39.30
C ASN A 20 -17.75 -95.32 38.71
N GLY A 21 -18.65 -94.87 37.86
CA GLY A 21 -19.57 -95.74 37.15
C GLY A 21 -18.97 -96.42 35.93
N LYS A 22 -17.75 -96.13 35.57
CA LYS A 22 -17.01 -96.62 34.38
C LYS A 22 -17.75 -96.44 33.06
N THR A 23 -18.52 -95.37 32.97
CA THR A 23 -19.36 -94.99 31.81
C THR A 23 -18.93 -93.72 31.08
N ILE A 24 -18.13 -92.91 31.70
CA ILE A 24 -17.61 -91.66 31.15
C ILE A 24 -16.08 -91.58 31.29
N ILE A 25 -15.42 -91.41 30.18
CA ILE A 25 -14.01 -91.15 30.14
C ILE A 25 -13.81 -89.65 29.89
N THR A 26 -13.04 -89.01 30.73
CA THR A 26 -12.61 -87.59 30.56
C THR A 26 -11.18 -87.59 30.11
N VAL A 27 -10.91 -86.99 28.98
CA VAL A 27 -9.56 -86.69 28.46
C VAL A 27 -9.32 -85.20 28.63
N ALA A 28 -8.35 -84.84 29.41
CA ALA A 28 -7.98 -83.45 29.67
C ALA A 28 -6.58 -83.19 29.09
N SER A 29 -6.46 -82.22 28.23
CA SER A 29 -5.15 -81.75 27.74
C SER A 29 -4.31 -81.29 28.93
N ALA A 30 -3.02 -81.55 28.89
CA ALA A 30 -2.08 -81.04 29.86
C ALA A 30 -1.72 -79.57 29.60
N ASP A 31 -1.81 -79.16 28.33
CA ASP A 31 -1.55 -77.81 27.87
C ASP A 31 -2.87 -77.15 27.38
N THR A 32 -2.87 -75.83 27.32
CA THR A 32 -3.96 -75.02 26.73
C THR A 32 -3.98 -75.25 25.22
N PHE A 33 -5.16 -75.53 24.65
CA PHE A 33 -5.31 -75.59 23.20
C PHE A 33 -5.12 -74.18 22.63
N LEU A 34 -4.45 -74.11 21.46
CA LEU A 34 -4.31 -72.88 20.72
C LEU A 34 -5.62 -72.58 19.95
N SER A 35 -5.93 -71.32 19.80
CA SER A 35 -7.10 -70.82 19.09
C SER A 35 -7.13 -71.35 17.65
N GLU A 36 -8.30 -71.73 17.15
CA GLU A 36 -8.56 -72.23 15.80
C GLU A 36 -7.87 -73.56 15.41
N HIS A 37 -7.08 -74.17 16.31
CA HIS A 37 -6.42 -75.41 15.99
C HIS A 37 -7.38 -76.57 15.86
N ARG A 38 -7.12 -77.43 14.90
CA ARG A 38 -7.91 -78.69 14.67
C ARG A 38 -7.26 -79.80 15.47
N ILE A 39 -8.00 -80.35 16.40
CA ILE A 39 -7.53 -81.35 17.32
C ILE A 39 -8.18 -82.68 16.95
N ARG A 40 -7.38 -83.75 16.87
CA ARG A 40 -7.80 -85.11 16.67
C ARG A 40 -7.61 -85.90 17.94
N LEU A 41 -8.68 -86.39 18.50
CA LEU A 41 -8.68 -87.40 19.56
C LEU A 41 -8.89 -88.75 18.92
N THR A 42 -7.98 -89.71 19.08
CA THR A 42 -8.08 -91.10 18.63
C THR A 42 -8.15 -92.01 19.82
N MET A 43 -9.12 -92.88 19.88
CA MET A 43 -9.24 -94.00 20.78
C MET A 43 -8.94 -95.23 19.97
N ASP A 44 -7.83 -95.88 20.19
CA ASP A 44 -7.44 -97.10 19.44
C ASP A 44 -8.18 -98.34 19.92
N ASN A 45 -8.09 -99.43 19.16
CA ASN A 45 -8.81 -100.67 19.41
C ASN A 45 -8.24 -101.46 20.63
N SER A 46 -7.22 -100.98 21.34
CA SER A 46 -6.76 -101.56 22.60
C SER A 46 -7.69 -101.26 23.79
N PHE A 47 -8.67 -100.32 23.57
CA PHE A 47 -9.66 -100.03 24.59
C PHE A 47 -10.74 -101.06 24.67
N GLU A 48 -10.91 -101.73 25.84
CA GLU A 48 -11.79 -102.84 26.09
C GLU A 48 -12.81 -102.54 27.21
N ASP A 49 -14.00 -103.17 27.14
CA ASP A 49 -14.96 -103.12 28.20
C ASP A 49 -14.59 -104.09 29.35
N LEU A 50 -15.38 -104.16 30.43
CA LEU A 50 -15.11 -105.06 31.56
C LEU A 50 -15.27 -106.59 31.24
N ALA A 51 -15.77 -106.89 30.05
CA ALA A 51 -15.92 -108.25 29.52
C ALA A 51 -14.86 -108.59 28.45
N GLU A 52 -13.78 -107.78 28.34
CA GLU A 52 -12.71 -107.90 27.36
C GLU A 52 -13.09 -107.73 25.91
N ASN A 53 -14.24 -107.06 25.63
CA ASN A 53 -14.62 -106.73 24.25
C ASN A 53 -13.95 -105.45 23.83
N ALA A 54 -13.09 -105.51 22.83
CA ALA A 54 -12.43 -104.34 22.24
C ALA A 54 -13.40 -103.53 21.38
N ILE A 55 -13.21 -102.20 21.24
CA ILE A 55 -13.94 -101.39 20.28
C ILE A 55 -13.61 -101.87 18.85
N PRO A 56 -14.57 -101.91 17.90
CA PRO A 56 -14.34 -102.38 16.54
C PRO A 56 -13.56 -101.41 15.64
N GLY A 57 -12.29 -101.25 15.91
CA GLY A 57 -11.39 -100.30 15.20
C GLY A 57 -11.24 -99.00 15.91
N ASP A 58 -10.31 -98.18 15.42
CA ASP A 58 -10.01 -96.87 16.00
C ASP A 58 -11.23 -95.94 15.85
N THR A 59 -11.58 -95.26 16.96
CA THR A 59 -12.60 -94.24 16.97
C THR A 59 -11.90 -92.89 16.98
N VAL A 60 -12.21 -92.06 15.97
CA VAL A 60 -11.58 -90.71 15.77
C VAL A 60 -12.64 -89.62 15.91
N VAL A 61 -12.36 -88.64 16.72
CA VAL A 61 -13.13 -87.44 16.83
C VAL A 61 -12.20 -86.26 16.47
N ILE A 62 -12.66 -85.42 15.55
CA ILE A 62 -11.96 -84.17 15.18
C ILE A 62 -12.83 -83.02 15.58
N PHE A 63 -12.28 -82.05 16.27
CA PHE A 63 -12.94 -80.81 16.64
C PHE A 63 -12.00 -79.67 16.42
N THR A 64 -12.51 -78.44 16.19
CA THR A 64 -11.78 -77.24 16.07
C THR A 64 -11.92 -76.42 17.37
N ILE A 65 -10.85 -75.93 17.89
CA ILE A 65 -10.89 -75.01 19.02
C ILE A 65 -11.49 -73.69 18.58
N ARG A 66 -12.46 -73.22 19.36
CA ARG A 66 -13.01 -71.89 19.11
C ARG A 66 -11.92 -70.85 19.20
N ASP A 67 -11.95 -69.90 18.34
CA ASP A 67 -11.12 -68.73 18.47
C ASP A 67 -11.44 -67.98 19.76
N TYR A 68 -10.41 -67.58 20.48
CA TYR A 68 -10.47 -66.77 21.71
C TYR A 68 -9.41 -65.67 21.73
N ILE A 69 -8.75 -65.41 20.58
CA ILE A 69 -7.81 -64.34 20.40
C ILE A 69 -8.61 -63.11 19.94
N ALA A 70 -8.48 -62.02 20.71
CA ALA A 70 -9.13 -60.76 20.33
C ALA A 70 -8.46 -60.15 19.11
N PRO A 71 -9.21 -59.46 18.25
CA PRO A 71 -8.63 -58.72 17.11
C PRO A 71 -7.80 -57.53 17.59
N GLU A 72 -6.75 -57.23 16.85
CA GLU A 72 -5.82 -56.11 17.12
C GLU A 72 -5.62 -55.29 15.83
N PHE A 73 -5.12 -54.06 15.99
CA PHE A 73 -4.58 -53.31 14.87
C PHE A 73 -3.28 -53.93 14.40
N SER A 74 -3.20 -54.33 13.13
CA SER A 74 -2.04 -55.01 12.57
C SER A 74 -1.01 -54.01 11.98
N SER A 75 -1.52 -53.08 11.16
CA SER A 75 -0.73 -52.00 10.57
C SER A 75 -1.61 -50.86 10.12
N VAL A 76 -1.01 -49.71 9.87
CA VAL A 76 -1.70 -48.55 9.34
C VAL A 76 -0.83 -47.88 8.26
N ALA A 77 -1.48 -47.25 7.30
CA ALA A 77 -0.84 -46.49 6.24
C ALA A 77 -1.62 -45.19 5.98
N LEU A 78 -0.95 -44.05 6.24
CA LEU A 78 -1.47 -42.72 5.96
C LEU A 78 -1.18 -42.35 4.49
N ALA A 79 -2.15 -41.74 3.80
CA ALA A 79 -1.96 -41.21 2.47
C ALA A 79 -0.94 -40.04 2.47
N ASP A 80 -0.17 -39.86 1.40
CA ASP A 80 0.81 -38.81 1.27
C ASP A 80 0.20 -37.39 1.39
N ASP A 81 -1.07 -37.24 1.00
CA ASP A 81 -1.84 -36.00 1.10
C ASP A 81 -2.71 -35.91 2.37
N ASN A 82 -2.53 -36.82 3.31
CA ASN A 82 -3.30 -36.96 4.54
C ASN A 82 -4.82 -37.24 4.35
N SER A 83 -5.29 -37.49 3.13
CA SER A 83 -6.71 -37.57 2.81
C SER A 83 -7.37 -38.83 3.33
N TYR A 84 -6.62 -39.90 3.62
CA TYR A 84 -7.15 -41.12 4.20
C TYR A 84 -6.10 -41.89 5.01
N LEU A 85 -6.62 -42.76 5.89
CA LEU A 85 -5.88 -43.74 6.68
C LEU A 85 -6.36 -45.15 6.33
N ASP A 86 -5.48 -45.98 5.80
CA ASP A 86 -5.75 -47.42 5.61
C ASP A 86 -5.33 -48.16 6.88
N VAL A 87 -6.27 -48.87 7.47
CA VAL A 87 -6.11 -49.63 8.72
C VAL A 87 -6.29 -51.11 8.44
N TYR A 88 -5.35 -51.90 8.89
CA TYR A 88 -5.37 -53.36 8.78
C TYR A 88 -5.49 -53.95 10.17
N PHE A 89 -6.28 -55.02 10.28
CA PHE A 89 -6.54 -55.73 11.51
C PHE A 89 -5.95 -57.15 11.44
N THR A 90 -5.74 -57.78 12.60
CA THR A 90 -5.29 -59.17 12.67
C THR A 90 -6.38 -60.15 12.27
N ASP A 91 -7.65 -59.70 12.29
CA ASP A 91 -8.84 -60.52 12.01
C ASP A 91 -9.94 -59.69 11.29
N GLN A 92 -11.02 -60.35 10.91
CA GLN A 92 -12.23 -59.74 10.39
C GLN A 92 -12.96 -58.99 11.50
N ILE A 93 -13.39 -57.73 11.21
CA ILE A 93 -14.00 -56.85 12.20
C ILE A 93 -15.49 -56.71 12.00
N PHE A 94 -16.24 -56.82 13.10
CA PHE A 94 -17.68 -56.61 13.20
C PHE A 94 -18.00 -55.65 14.34
N SER A 95 -19.15 -54.96 14.27
CA SER A 95 -19.65 -54.09 15.35
C SER A 95 -20.54 -54.82 16.36
N SER A 96 -20.70 -56.14 16.27
CA SER A 96 -21.46 -56.95 17.22
C SER A 96 -20.79 -58.29 17.48
N ASP A 97 -21.02 -58.86 18.67
CA ASP A 97 -20.55 -60.17 19.11
C ASP A 97 -21.19 -61.37 18.35
N SER A 98 -22.15 -61.11 17.48
CA SER A 98 -22.87 -62.10 16.68
C SER A 98 -22.37 -62.17 15.23
N SER A 99 -21.26 -61.59 14.88
CA SER A 99 -20.63 -61.60 13.55
C SER A 99 -21.51 -61.01 12.43
N THR A 100 -22.38 -60.04 12.74
CA THR A 100 -23.35 -59.46 11.80
C THR A 100 -23.33 -57.96 11.69
N GLY A 101 -22.66 -57.25 12.57
CA GLY A 101 -22.63 -55.80 12.59
C GLY A 101 -21.61 -55.23 11.60
N VAL A 102 -22.00 -54.14 10.93
CA VAL A 102 -21.10 -53.36 10.08
C VAL A 102 -20.46 -52.24 10.90
N PRO A 103 -19.13 -52.13 10.96
CA PRO A 103 -18.47 -51.06 11.70
C PRO A 103 -18.87 -49.68 11.17
N VAL A 104 -19.15 -48.74 12.08
CA VAL A 104 -19.54 -47.35 11.81
C VAL A 104 -18.64 -46.38 12.55
N PHE A 105 -18.81 -45.08 12.33
CA PHE A 105 -17.96 -44.03 12.97
C PHE A 105 -17.94 -44.13 14.49
N GLU A 106 -19.06 -44.41 15.09
CA GLU A 106 -19.26 -44.48 16.53
C GLU A 106 -18.51 -45.64 17.19
N ASP A 107 -18.04 -46.60 16.39
CA ASP A 107 -17.26 -47.75 16.87
C ASP A 107 -15.77 -47.42 17.04
N PHE A 108 -15.35 -46.29 16.50
CA PHE A 108 -13.97 -45.83 16.52
C PHE A 108 -13.81 -44.48 17.23
N ASN A 109 -12.68 -44.28 17.86
CA ASN A 109 -12.26 -43.02 18.45
C ASN A 109 -10.96 -42.54 17.75
N LEU A 110 -11.09 -41.59 16.82
CA LEU A 110 -9.97 -40.93 16.17
C LEU A 110 -9.49 -39.78 17.07
N GLN A 111 -8.34 -39.94 17.67
CA GLN A 111 -7.67 -38.87 18.42
C GLN A 111 -6.79 -38.07 17.47
N PHE A 112 -6.90 -36.74 17.56
CA PHE A 112 -6.08 -35.79 16.84
C PHE A 112 -5.39 -34.85 17.82
N VAL A 113 -4.11 -34.58 17.59
CA VAL A 113 -3.32 -33.61 18.36
C VAL A 113 -2.61 -32.67 17.40
N SER A 114 -2.96 -31.40 17.47
CA SER A 114 -2.36 -30.37 16.60
C SER A 114 -0.87 -30.12 16.87
N ASN A 115 -0.43 -30.35 18.10
CA ASN A 115 0.98 -30.24 18.53
C ASN A 115 1.71 -28.97 18.01
N GLY A 116 0.97 -27.87 17.87
CA GLY A 116 1.48 -26.62 17.33
C GLY A 116 1.54 -26.51 15.80
N GLY A 117 1.04 -27.54 15.09
CA GLY A 117 0.94 -27.52 13.64
C GLY A 117 -0.23 -26.65 13.12
N ASN A 118 -0.33 -26.51 11.82
CA ASN A 118 -1.31 -25.63 11.16
C ASN A 118 -2.73 -26.18 11.16
N ALA A 119 -2.91 -27.51 11.02
CA ALA A 119 -4.21 -28.14 11.17
C ALA A 119 -4.62 -28.18 12.66
N THR A 120 -5.87 -27.83 12.95
CA THR A 120 -6.39 -27.76 14.33
C THR A 120 -7.52 -28.75 14.59
N GLN A 121 -8.14 -29.29 13.55
CA GLN A 121 -9.23 -30.26 13.63
C GLN A 121 -9.17 -31.28 12.49
N VAL A 122 -9.70 -32.48 12.76
CA VAL A 122 -9.92 -33.51 11.78
C VAL A 122 -11.36 -34.03 11.88
N ASN A 123 -12.02 -34.25 10.76
CA ASN A 123 -13.28 -34.97 10.65
C ASN A 123 -13.07 -36.32 9.97
N LEU A 124 -13.75 -37.33 10.45
CA LEU A 124 -13.85 -38.62 9.78
C LEU A 124 -15.05 -38.56 8.83
N ALA A 125 -14.79 -38.40 7.53
CA ALA A 125 -15.84 -38.17 6.52
C ALA A 125 -16.52 -39.46 6.04
N ALA A 126 -15.75 -40.55 5.97
CA ALA A 126 -16.27 -41.86 5.58
C ALA A 126 -15.41 -42.99 6.12
N ILE A 127 -16.02 -44.17 6.34
CA ILE A 127 -15.31 -45.44 6.50
C ILE A 127 -15.76 -46.34 5.36
N GLN A 128 -14.80 -46.97 4.67
CA GLN A 128 -15.08 -47.78 3.48
C GLN A 128 -14.03 -48.86 3.31
N THR A 129 -14.25 -49.78 2.37
CA THR A 129 -13.22 -50.74 1.97
C THR A 129 -12.05 -50.02 1.29
N LEU A 130 -10.90 -50.65 1.17
CA LEU A 130 -9.76 -50.09 0.43
C LEU A 130 -10.09 -49.79 -1.05
N ALA A 131 -11.10 -50.47 -1.61
CA ALA A 131 -11.60 -50.26 -2.96
C ALA A 131 -12.61 -49.09 -3.07
N GLY A 132 -12.97 -48.44 -1.97
CA GLY A 132 -13.90 -47.30 -1.94
C GLY A 132 -15.40 -47.74 -1.90
N ASN A 133 -15.71 -48.99 -1.56
CA ASN A 133 -17.07 -49.45 -1.40
C ASN A 133 -17.53 -49.36 0.06
N ASN A 134 -18.83 -49.38 0.29
CA ASN A 134 -19.39 -49.47 1.64
C ASN A 134 -18.91 -50.74 2.32
N LEU A 135 -18.72 -50.68 3.63
CA LEU A 135 -18.46 -51.87 4.44
C LEU A 135 -19.68 -52.79 4.48
N SER A 136 -19.46 -54.09 4.67
CA SER A 136 -20.47 -55.13 4.81
C SER A 136 -20.41 -55.84 6.18
N GLY A 137 -19.33 -55.62 6.93
CA GLY A 137 -18.96 -56.33 8.12
C GLY A 137 -18.05 -57.52 7.79
N GLY A 138 -17.03 -57.77 8.61
CA GLY A 138 -16.02 -58.78 8.40
C GLY A 138 -14.87 -58.36 7.49
N GLU A 139 -14.64 -57.08 7.33
CA GLU A 139 -13.44 -56.58 6.66
C GLU A 139 -12.23 -56.68 7.60
N ALA A 140 -11.12 -57.25 7.12
CA ALA A 140 -9.83 -57.25 7.82
C ALA A 140 -8.98 -55.99 7.51
N SER A 141 -9.52 -55.08 6.69
CA SER A 141 -8.90 -53.78 6.42
C SER A 141 -9.96 -52.75 6.02
N MET A 142 -9.77 -51.51 6.47
CA MET A 142 -10.70 -50.41 6.24
C MET A 142 -9.95 -49.16 5.90
N ARG A 143 -10.58 -48.30 5.07
CA ARG A 143 -10.10 -46.96 4.75
C ARG A 143 -10.95 -45.91 5.46
N PHE A 144 -10.32 -45.06 6.22
CA PHE A 144 -10.89 -43.93 6.94
C PHE A 144 -10.60 -42.67 6.13
N ILE A 145 -11.60 -42.01 5.59
CA ILE A 145 -11.44 -40.74 4.86
C ILE A 145 -11.38 -39.61 5.86
N LEU A 146 -10.31 -38.84 5.78
CA LEU A 146 -9.98 -37.75 6.71
C LEU A 146 -10.18 -36.40 6.03
N GLU A 147 -10.80 -35.47 6.74
CA GLU A 147 -10.93 -34.06 6.32
C GLU A 147 -10.37 -33.15 7.42
N PHE A 148 -9.32 -32.43 7.09
CA PHE A 148 -8.70 -31.46 7.99
C PHE A 148 -9.22 -30.07 7.69
N ASP A 149 -9.25 -29.19 8.71
CA ASP A 149 -9.66 -27.78 8.57
C ASP A 149 -8.64 -26.94 7.81
N SER A 150 -7.38 -27.37 7.75
CA SER A 150 -6.29 -26.77 7.00
C SER A 150 -5.20 -27.81 6.66
N ASN A 151 -4.29 -27.46 5.76
CA ASN A 151 -3.15 -28.30 5.41
C ASN A 151 -2.26 -28.53 6.65
N ALA A 152 -1.86 -29.77 6.87
CA ALA A 152 -0.95 -30.11 7.94
C ALA A 152 0.46 -29.62 7.65
N SER A 153 1.18 -29.26 8.71
CA SER A 153 2.59 -28.80 8.68
C SER A 153 3.59 -29.87 9.22
N GLY A 154 3.16 -31.13 9.34
CA GLY A 154 4.00 -32.26 9.75
C GLY A 154 4.24 -32.38 11.26
N GLY A 155 3.76 -31.43 12.05
CA GLY A 155 3.83 -31.50 13.52
C GLY A 155 2.67 -32.23 14.17
N GLU A 156 1.56 -32.28 13.49
CA GLU A 156 0.30 -32.88 13.92
C GLU A 156 0.37 -34.40 13.87
N TYR A 157 -0.40 -35.07 14.72
CA TYR A 157 -0.51 -36.51 14.67
C TYR A 157 -1.93 -37.01 15.00
N ILE A 158 -2.21 -38.23 14.54
CA ILE A 158 -3.45 -38.97 14.81
C ILE A 158 -3.15 -40.34 15.41
N LEU A 159 -4.12 -40.88 16.12
CA LEU A 159 -4.17 -42.29 16.49
C LEU A 159 -5.62 -42.75 16.52
N LEU A 160 -5.86 -44.02 16.17
CA LEU A 160 -7.18 -44.63 16.16
C LEU A 160 -7.30 -45.68 17.25
N GLN A 161 -8.43 -45.70 17.95
CA GLN A 161 -8.75 -46.63 19.03
C GLN A 161 -10.20 -47.13 18.85
N PRO A 162 -10.58 -48.26 19.45
CA PRO A 162 -11.99 -48.58 19.65
C PRO A 162 -12.68 -47.51 20.47
N ALA A 163 -13.93 -47.17 20.15
CA ALA A 163 -14.67 -46.17 20.90
C ALA A 163 -14.96 -46.60 22.34
N THR A 164 -15.24 -47.90 22.53
CA THR A 164 -15.51 -48.52 23.84
C THR A 164 -14.99 -49.96 23.90
N ALA A 165 -15.00 -50.56 25.08
CA ALA A 165 -14.66 -51.97 25.29
C ALA A 165 -15.65 -52.99 24.64
N SER A 166 -16.64 -52.50 23.91
CA SER A 166 -17.64 -53.35 23.24
C SER A 166 -18.02 -52.80 21.86
N SER A 167 -17.07 -52.17 21.17
CA SER A 167 -17.30 -51.58 19.87
C SER A 167 -16.94 -52.50 18.71
N LEU A 168 -15.85 -53.26 18.84
CA LEU A 168 -15.27 -54.03 17.75
C LEU A 168 -15.07 -55.50 18.16
N TYR A 169 -15.49 -56.41 17.32
CA TYR A 169 -15.43 -57.87 17.56
C TYR A 169 -14.86 -58.56 16.33
N ASP A 170 -14.26 -59.75 16.54
CA ASP A 170 -13.98 -60.69 15.47
C ASP A 170 -15.18 -61.56 15.10
N GLU A 171 -15.01 -62.49 14.16
CA GLU A 171 -16.04 -63.44 13.76
C GLU A 171 -16.47 -64.39 14.90
N SER A 172 -15.57 -64.66 15.84
CA SER A 172 -15.82 -65.54 17.01
C SER A 172 -16.46 -64.82 18.19
N GLY A 173 -16.62 -63.47 18.11
CA GLY A 173 -17.19 -62.63 19.15
C GLY A 173 -16.19 -62.22 20.24
N ASN A 174 -14.89 -62.36 20.00
CA ASN A 174 -13.88 -61.80 20.89
C ASN A 174 -13.81 -60.29 20.66
N VAL A 175 -13.77 -59.54 21.77
CA VAL A 175 -13.82 -58.09 21.71
C VAL A 175 -12.40 -57.52 21.65
N MET A 176 -12.17 -56.51 20.80
CA MET A 176 -10.95 -55.74 20.77
C MET A 176 -10.76 -55.01 22.10
N ALA A 177 -9.56 -54.99 22.62
CA ALA A 177 -9.23 -54.30 23.88
C ALA A 177 -9.51 -52.80 23.77
N ALA A 178 -10.15 -52.21 24.80
CA ALA A 178 -10.50 -50.82 24.80
C ALA A 178 -9.29 -49.85 24.76
N ASP A 179 -8.14 -50.32 25.19
CA ASP A 179 -6.88 -49.62 25.16
C ASP A 179 -6.00 -49.96 23.94
N ALA A 180 -6.50 -50.82 23.05
CA ALA A 180 -5.86 -51.06 21.76
C ALA A 180 -5.80 -49.76 20.97
N SER A 181 -4.68 -49.48 20.34
CA SER A 181 -4.50 -48.29 19.50
C SER A 181 -3.58 -48.59 18.33
N THR A 182 -3.77 -47.84 17.26
CA THR A 182 -2.74 -47.74 16.24
C THR A 182 -1.46 -47.10 16.85
N ASP A 183 -0.35 -47.20 16.16
CA ASP A 183 0.79 -46.34 16.45
C ASP A 183 0.42 -44.87 16.25
N THR A 184 1.14 -43.97 16.89
CA THR A 184 1.05 -42.53 16.63
C THR A 184 1.53 -42.23 15.21
N LEU A 185 0.67 -41.66 14.39
CA LEU A 185 0.94 -41.33 13.01
C LEU A 185 1.09 -39.82 12.88
N PHE A 186 2.28 -39.34 12.60
CA PHE A 186 2.50 -37.96 12.23
C PHE A 186 1.93 -37.70 10.83
N LEU A 187 1.23 -36.59 10.69
CA LEU A 187 0.75 -36.16 9.38
C LEU A 187 1.92 -35.75 8.48
N ASN A 188 1.77 -35.96 7.20
CA ASN A 188 2.71 -35.44 6.23
C ASN A 188 2.60 -33.92 6.16
N ASP A 189 3.71 -33.25 6.04
CA ASP A 189 3.72 -31.83 5.73
C ASP A 189 3.27 -31.63 4.29
N ILE A 190 2.16 -30.91 4.11
CA ILE A 190 1.58 -30.53 2.82
C ILE A 190 1.30 -29.03 2.76
N LEU A 191 1.77 -28.28 3.77
CA LEU A 191 1.69 -26.83 3.82
C LEU A 191 2.79 -26.24 2.96
N VAL A 192 2.39 -25.46 1.94
CA VAL A 192 3.36 -24.76 1.09
C VAL A 192 3.82 -23.50 1.82
N PRO A 193 5.12 -23.25 1.94
CA PRO A 193 5.63 -22.11 2.67
C PRO A 193 5.20 -20.79 2.06
N THR A 194 4.79 -19.83 2.89
CA THR A 194 4.38 -18.48 2.50
C THR A 194 5.06 -17.42 3.36
N ILE A 195 4.94 -16.17 2.95
CA ILE A 195 5.33 -15.04 3.78
C ILE A 195 4.12 -14.64 4.62
N ASP A 196 4.22 -14.86 5.91
CA ASP A 196 3.15 -14.55 6.87
C ASP A 196 3.10 -13.05 7.17
N THR A 197 4.24 -12.43 7.43
CA THR A 197 4.32 -10.99 7.67
C THR A 197 5.47 -10.33 6.93
N LEU A 198 5.22 -9.09 6.49
CA LEU A 198 6.18 -8.16 5.95
C LEU A 198 6.09 -6.86 6.77
N ASN A 199 7.21 -6.40 7.35
CA ASN A 199 7.22 -5.22 8.22
C ASN A 199 7.06 -3.88 7.50
N ILE A 200 7.23 -3.86 6.16
CA ILE A 200 7.07 -2.68 5.30
C ILE A 200 6.15 -3.07 4.14
N TRP A 201 5.05 -2.35 3.95
CA TRP A 201 4.08 -2.67 2.91
C TRP A 201 4.61 -2.37 1.50
N GLN A 202 4.11 -3.10 0.52
CA GLN A 202 4.42 -2.85 -0.89
C GLN A 202 4.03 -1.43 -1.29
N GLY A 203 4.98 -0.68 -1.85
CA GLY A 203 4.79 0.71 -2.26
C GLY A 203 5.12 1.75 -1.18
N ASP A 204 5.50 1.33 0.02
CA ASP A 204 5.95 2.24 1.07
C ASP A 204 7.31 2.88 0.75
N TYR A 205 7.55 4.01 1.37
CA TYR A 205 8.80 4.74 1.25
C TYR A 205 9.83 4.27 2.28
N LEU A 206 11.04 4.00 1.79
CA LEU A 206 12.22 3.69 2.60
C LEU A 206 12.96 4.99 2.95
N GLY A 207 13.46 5.11 4.17
CA GLY A 207 14.29 6.23 4.57
C GLY A 207 15.60 6.29 3.77
N ILE A 208 15.97 7.50 3.29
CA ILE A 208 17.18 7.67 2.45
C ILE A 208 18.47 7.56 3.29
N ASN A 209 18.49 8.14 4.49
CA ASN A 209 19.67 8.25 5.33
C ASN A 209 19.67 7.36 6.55
N GLU A 210 18.57 6.66 6.78
CA GLU A 210 18.41 5.80 7.94
C GLU A 210 18.61 4.34 7.53
N SER A 211 19.21 3.55 8.41
CA SER A 211 19.25 2.10 8.21
C SER A 211 17.84 1.56 8.32
N THR A 212 17.29 1.11 7.21
CA THR A 212 15.96 0.53 7.13
C THR A 212 16.09 -0.97 6.97
N ASN A 213 15.28 -1.73 7.71
CA ASN A 213 15.26 -3.18 7.63
C ASN A 213 13.97 -3.63 6.93
N ILE A 214 14.09 -4.46 5.90
CA ILE A 214 12.99 -5.20 5.32
C ILE A 214 12.99 -6.57 5.98
N GLY A 215 11.99 -6.84 6.80
CA GLY A 215 11.83 -8.10 7.55
C GLY A 215 10.65 -8.90 7.02
N LEU A 216 10.92 -10.17 6.70
CA LEU A 216 9.94 -11.17 6.32
C LEU A 216 9.89 -12.25 7.40
N VAL A 217 8.70 -12.67 7.79
CA VAL A 217 8.46 -13.84 8.65
C VAL A 217 7.72 -14.88 7.81
N PHE A 218 8.15 -16.12 7.92
CA PHE A 218 7.59 -17.22 7.15
C PHE A 218 6.47 -17.92 7.93
N SER A 219 5.54 -18.56 7.20
CA SER A 219 4.44 -19.33 7.80
C SER A 219 4.92 -20.60 8.52
N GLU A 220 6.12 -21.06 8.20
CA GLU A 220 6.74 -22.29 8.70
C GLU A 220 8.26 -22.24 8.53
N PRO A 221 9.01 -23.16 9.15
CA PRO A 221 10.46 -23.21 9.02
C PRO A 221 10.92 -23.47 7.58
N ILE A 222 11.82 -22.63 7.08
CA ILE A 222 12.35 -22.66 5.71
C ILE A 222 13.76 -23.27 5.72
N ASP A 223 14.03 -24.16 4.77
CA ASP A 223 15.36 -24.71 4.51
C ASP A 223 16.21 -23.74 3.67
N SER A 224 15.60 -23.20 2.62
CA SER A 224 16.33 -22.31 1.72
C SER A 224 15.43 -21.27 1.03
N ILE A 225 16.02 -20.14 0.70
CA ILE A 225 15.38 -19.06 -0.04
C ILE A 225 16.31 -18.54 -1.14
N ASP A 226 15.80 -18.45 -2.37
CA ASP A 226 16.47 -17.78 -3.48
C ASP A 226 15.79 -16.44 -3.75
N TYR A 227 16.53 -15.35 -3.57
CA TYR A 227 15.99 -13.99 -3.70
C TYR A 227 17.03 -13.03 -4.27
N SER A 228 16.53 -11.93 -4.83
CA SER A 228 17.33 -10.74 -5.15
C SER A 228 16.67 -9.49 -4.59
N LEU A 229 17.50 -8.53 -4.18
CA LEU A 229 17.09 -7.20 -3.78
C LEU A 229 17.90 -6.19 -4.57
N ASP A 230 17.25 -5.51 -5.50
CA ASP A 230 17.91 -4.66 -6.49
C ASP A 230 17.33 -3.25 -6.50
N SER A 231 18.23 -2.26 -6.57
CA SER A 231 17.88 -0.89 -6.88
C SER A 231 17.86 -0.71 -8.41
N ARG A 232 16.83 -0.01 -8.91
CA ARG A 232 16.72 0.25 -10.37
C ARG A 232 17.70 1.28 -10.88
N ARG A 233 18.19 2.16 -10.02
CA ARG A 233 18.98 3.32 -10.40
C ARG A 233 20.36 3.34 -9.79
N ASP A 234 20.52 2.78 -8.62
CA ASP A 234 21.76 2.81 -7.86
C ASP A 234 22.57 1.53 -8.06
N THR A 235 23.59 1.60 -8.90
CA THR A 235 24.52 0.47 -9.15
C THR A 235 25.46 0.17 -7.97
N SER A 236 25.51 1.05 -6.97
CA SER A 236 26.29 0.86 -5.74
C SER A 236 25.42 0.49 -4.53
N PHE A 237 24.15 0.18 -4.77
CA PHE A 237 23.22 -0.30 -3.75
C PHE A 237 23.77 -1.56 -3.07
N SER A 238 23.68 -1.62 -1.75
CA SER A 238 24.12 -2.77 -0.98
C SER A 238 23.27 -2.94 0.28
N TYR A 239 23.24 -4.16 0.75
CA TYR A 239 22.52 -4.54 1.96
C TYR A 239 23.24 -5.71 2.65
N GLU A 240 22.90 -5.92 3.92
CA GLU A 240 23.27 -7.12 4.66
C GLU A 240 22.02 -7.99 4.84
N ALA A 241 22.19 -9.32 4.82
CA ALA A 241 21.09 -10.26 4.98
C ALA A 241 21.33 -11.15 6.20
N VAL A 242 20.28 -11.27 7.02
CA VAL A 242 20.24 -12.22 8.13
C VAL A 242 19.09 -13.18 7.88
N PHE A 243 19.42 -14.43 7.63
CA PHE A 243 18.44 -15.50 7.38
C PHE A 243 18.43 -16.45 8.58
N THR A 244 17.23 -16.83 9.00
CA THR A 244 16.93 -17.91 9.94
C THR A 244 15.87 -18.82 9.32
N SER A 245 15.60 -19.98 9.91
CA SER A 245 14.49 -20.84 9.43
C SER A 245 13.15 -20.11 9.40
N ASP A 246 12.93 -19.13 10.28
CA ASP A 246 11.62 -18.50 10.49
C ASP A 246 11.52 -17.11 9.85
N SER A 247 12.65 -16.51 9.44
CA SER A 247 12.66 -15.13 8.96
C SER A 247 13.84 -14.78 8.05
N LEU A 248 13.66 -13.76 7.22
CA LEU A 248 14.71 -13.06 6.49
C LEU A 248 14.66 -11.57 6.84
N THR A 249 15.78 -11.03 7.28
CA THR A 249 15.95 -9.59 7.49
C THR A 249 17.00 -9.04 6.55
N LEU A 250 16.63 -8.06 5.73
CA LEU A 250 17.49 -7.36 4.79
C LEU A 250 17.77 -5.96 5.35
N ILE A 251 18.99 -5.70 5.74
CA ILE A 251 19.44 -4.44 6.36
C ILE A 251 20.04 -3.59 5.26
N LEU A 252 19.37 -2.52 4.88
CA LEU A 252 19.80 -1.63 3.81
C LEU A 252 20.94 -0.73 4.30
N ASN A 253 21.98 -0.59 3.47
CA ASN A 253 23.13 0.28 3.78
C ASN A 253 22.87 1.70 3.21
N PRO A 254 22.61 2.72 4.06
CA PRO A 254 22.43 4.10 3.61
C PRO A 254 23.77 4.72 3.13
N PRO A 255 23.75 5.79 2.35
CA PRO A 255 22.56 6.45 1.86
C PRO A 255 21.93 5.75 0.66
N LEU A 256 20.60 5.68 0.65
CA LEU A 256 19.85 5.23 -0.52
C LEU A 256 19.70 6.37 -1.53
N MET A 257 19.50 6.03 -2.79
CA MET A 257 19.26 7.02 -3.85
C MET A 257 17.83 7.54 -3.77
N SER A 258 17.64 8.84 -3.89
CA SER A 258 16.30 9.46 -3.94
C SER A 258 15.55 9.13 -5.22
N LEU A 259 14.23 9.10 -5.17
CA LEU A 259 13.35 8.79 -6.30
C LEU A 259 13.73 7.48 -6.99
N ASP A 260 14.12 6.50 -6.22
CA ASP A 260 14.48 5.17 -6.69
C ASP A 260 13.38 4.16 -6.39
N THR A 261 13.52 3.01 -6.99
CA THR A 261 12.65 1.85 -6.79
C THR A 261 13.53 0.67 -6.43
N ILE A 262 13.24 0.05 -5.30
CA ILE A 262 13.92 -1.13 -4.82
C ILE A 262 12.96 -2.31 -4.95
N ASP A 263 13.32 -3.28 -5.78
CA ASP A 263 12.54 -4.48 -6.03
C ASP A 263 13.16 -5.66 -5.28
N LEU A 264 12.36 -6.31 -4.43
CA LEU A 264 12.66 -7.60 -3.82
C LEU A 264 11.93 -8.68 -4.61
N VAL A 265 12.67 -9.60 -5.18
CA VAL A 265 12.13 -10.76 -5.90
C VAL A 265 12.56 -12.02 -5.17
N ILE A 266 11.60 -12.84 -4.77
CA ILE A 266 11.83 -14.16 -4.20
C ILE A 266 11.53 -15.15 -5.33
N ALA A 267 12.59 -15.75 -5.85
CA ALA A 267 12.51 -16.72 -6.94
C ALA A 267 11.96 -18.06 -6.44
N SER A 268 12.39 -18.48 -5.25
CA SER A 268 11.85 -19.66 -4.58
C SER A 268 12.01 -19.56 -3.06
N LEU A 269 11.04 -20.14 -2.35
CA LEU A 269 11.00 -20.33 -0.92
C LEU A 269 10.74 -21.81 -0.70
N ILE A 270 11.66 -22.53 -0.04
CA ILE A 270 11.61 -24.00 0.09
C ILE A 270 11.62 -24.33 1.58
N ASP A 271 10.68 -25.15 2.02
CA ASP A 271 10.60 -25.65 3.39
C ASP A 271 11.56 -26.82 3.64
N THR A 272 11.48 -27.39 4.84
CA THR A 272 12.36 -28.50 5.29
C THR A 272 12.04 -29.85 4.65
N VAL A 273 10.86 -30.00 4.00
CA VAL A 273 10.44 -31.23 3.32
C VAL A 273 10.50 -31.10 1.80
N GLY A 274 10.81 -29.91 1.27
CA GLY A 274 11.02 -29.64 -0.15
C GLY A 274 9.80 -29.10 -0.89
N LEU A 275 8.71 -28.73 -0.19
CA LEU A 275 7.63 -27.97 -0.78
C LEU A 275 8.09 -26.53 -1.07
N SER A 276 7.56 -25.94 -2.12
CA SER A 276 8.07 -24.63 -2.55
C SER A 276 7.02 -23.67 -3.05
N THR A 277 7.22 -22.39 -2.74
CA THR A 277 6.52 -21.26 -3.35
C THR A 277 7.48 -20.50 -4.24
N VAL A 278 6.98 -20.00 -5.37
CA VAL A 278 7.80 -19.30 -6.38
C VAL A 278 7.15 -18.00 -6.85
N GLY A 279 7.97 -17.05 -7.27
CA GLY A 279 7.51 -15.86 -7.99
C GLY A 279 6.86 -14.78 -7.13
N ILE A 280 7.28 -14.59 -5.89
CA ILE A 280 6.84 -13.49 -5.03
C ILE A 280 7.70 -12.25 -5.30
N SER A 281 7.07 -11.08 -5.39
CA SER A 281 7.80 -9.82 -5.56
C SER A 281 7.18 -8.69 -4.78
N TYR A 282 8.04 -7.85 -4.21
CA TYR A 282 7.69 -6.63 -3.50
C TYR A 282 8.45 -5.44 -4.08
N ARG A 283 7.84 -4.29 -4.03
CA ARG A 283 8.43 -3.04 -4.50
C ARG A 283 8.35 -1.99 -3.43
N PHE A 284 9.48 -1.31 -3.19
CA PHE A 284 9.62 -0.21 -2.27
C PHE A 284 10.10 1.04 -3.01
N LEU A 285 9.79 2.20 -2.47
CA LEU A 285 10.14 3.48 -3.06
C LEU A 285 11.08 4.23 -2.13
N THR A 286 11.88 5.12 -2.68
CA THR A 286 12.59 6.13 -1.91
C THR A 286 12.04 7.52 -2.26
N PRO A 287 11.84 8.41 -1.30
CA PRO A 287 11.22 9.71 -1.55
C PRO A 287 12.12 10.65 -2.34
N ALA A 288 11.51 11.70 -2.86
CA ALA A 288 12.23 12.84 -3.39
C ALA A 288 13.08 13.48 -2.28
N LEU A 289 14.33 13.85 -2.59
CA LEU A 289 15.17 14.55 -1.64
C LEU A 289 14.61 15.95 -1.38
N GLY A 290 14.38 16.30 -0.13
CA GLY A 290 13.72 17.55 0.27
C GLY A 290 12.20 17.47 0.43
N ASP A 291 11.59 16.32 0.21
CA ASP A 291 10.20 16.02 0.61
C ASP A 291 10.20 15.63 2.10
N TYR A 292 9.69 16.51 2.93
CA TYR A 292 9.63 16.32 4.38
C TYR A 292 8.24 15.92 4.88
N ASN A 293 7.30 15.67 3.98
CA ASN A 293 5.96 15.22 4.33
C ASN A 293 5.99 13.82 4.97
N THR A 294 5.04 13.53 5.81
CA THR A 294 4.88 12.22 6.43
C THR A 294 3.44 11.74 6.28
N PRO A 295 3.18 10.73 5.42
CA PRO A 295 4.12 10.06 4.52
C PRO A 295 4.63 10.97 3.38
N PRO A 296 5.76 10.66 2.76
CA PRO A 296 6.26 11.38 1.58
C PRO A 296 5.24 11.39 0.43
N ASN A 297 5.25 12.45 -0.37
CA ASN A 297 4.33 12.61 -1.50
C ASN A 297 5.03 12.94 -2.83
N ASP A 298 6.36 12.98 -2.83
CA ASP A 298 7.24 13.34 -3.95
C ASP A 298 7.01 14.75 -4.51
N THR A 299 6.28 15.60 -3.80
CA THR A 299 6.12 17.01 -4.18
C THR A 299 6.94 17.90 -3.26
N ILE A 300 7.74 18.79 -3.85
CA ILE A 300 8.55 19.77 -3.12
C ILE A 300 7.88 21.14 -3.27
N ASN A 301 7.37 21.68 -2.18
CA ASN A 301 6.55 22.90 -2.18
C ASN A 301 6.87 23.81 -0.99
N LEU A 302 5.97 24.79 -0.70
CA LEU A 302 6.14 25.73 0.40
C LEU A 302 6.26 25.06 1.78
N GLU A 303 5.57 23.96 2.02
CA GLU A 303 5.61 23.26 3.32
C GLU A 303 7.01 22.68 3.57
N ASP A 304 7.60 22.09 2.51
CA ASP A 304 8.96 21.55 2.56
C ASP A 304 9.99 22.66 2.70
N LEU A 305 9.81 23.77 1.98
CA LEU A 305 10.68 24.95 2.10
C LEU A 305 10.65 25.51 3.52
N ALA A 306 9.47 25.62 4.12
CA ALA A 306 9.31 26.10 5.48
C ALA A 306 10.00 25.16 6.48
N THR A 307 9.82 23.86 6.33
CA THR A 307 10.48 22.83 7.15
C THR A 307 11.99 22.87 7.01
N PHE A 308 12.52 22.99 5.79
CA PHE A 308 13.95 23.09 5.52
C PHE A 308 14.57 24.32 6.19
N ILE A 309 13.96 25.49 6.04
CA ILE A 309 14.48 26.74 6.64
C ILE A 309 14.34 26.74 8.16
N GLN A 310 13.29 26.14 8.70
CA GLN A 310 13.15 25.94 10.14
C GLN A 310 14.29 25.07 10.68
N ALA A 311 14.55 23.93 10.05
CA ALA A 311 15.63 23.03 10.42
C ALA A 311 17.00 23.71 10.35
N TRP A 312 17.25 24.48 9.28
CA TRP A 312 18.45 25.31 9.15
C TRP A 312 18.55 26.33 10.28
N GLY A 313 17.42 26.93 10.71
CA GLY A 313 17.38 27.90 11.83
C GLY A 313 17.69 27.28 13.18
N MET A 314 17.43 26.00 13.36
CA MET A 314 17.63 25.26 14.60
C MET A 314 18.88 24.38 14.62
N ASP A 315 19.65 24.34 13.53
CA ASP A 315 20.75 23.40 13.29
C ASP A 315 20.28 21.93 13.39
N ASP A 316 19.06 21.66 12.91
CA ASP A 316 18.52 20.28 12.85
C ASP A 316 19.04 19.57 11.58
N PHE A 317 20.24 19.02 11.69
CA PHE A 317 20.92 18.33 10.59
C PHE A 317 20.21 17.05 10.10
N SER A 318 19.13 16.61 10.74
CA SER A 318 18.30 15.52 10.20
C SER A 318 17.61 15.89 8.88
N LYS A 319 17.55 17.19 8.57
CA LYS A 319 16.94 17.75 7.35
C LYS A 319 17.96 18.32 6.35
N GLU A 320 19.23 18.06 6.56
CA GLU A 320 20.32 18.44 5.67
C GLU A 320 20.17 17.78 4.29
N LEU A 321 20.54 18.48 3.22
CA LEU A 321 20.36 18.02 1.83
C LEU A 321 21.66 17.91 1.03
N GLY A 322 22.79 18.24 1.62
CA GLY A 322 24.09 18.25 0.96
C GLY A 322 25.22 17.83 1.89
N PRO A 323 26.36 17.48 1.33
CA PRO A 323 26.64 17.27 -0.09
C PRO A 323 25.97 16.01 -0.67
N VAL A 324 25.74 16.00 -1.98
CA VAL A 324 25.12 14.90 -2.70
C VAL A 324 26.01 14.36 -3.81
N THR A 325 25.79 13.10 -4.17
CA THR A 325 26.33 12.48 -5.39
C THR A 325 25.20 11.95 -6.26
N GLY A 326 25.49 11.55 -7.49
CA GLY A 326 24.49 11.07 -8.42
C GLY A 326 24.14 12.09 -9.50
N LYS A 327 23.07 11.85 -10.23
CA LYS A 327 22.58 12.71 -11.32
C LYS A 327 21.15 13.15 -11.03
N PHE A 328 20.92 14.43 -11.16
CA PHE A 328 19.59 15.03 -11.06
C PHE A 328 18.51 14.22 -11.80
N PRO A 329 17.36 13.96 -11.18
CA PRO A 329 16.95 14.29 -9.81
C PRO A 329 17.26 13.17 -8.78
N HIS A 330 18.04 12.17 -9.15
CA HIS A 330 18.37 10.99 -8.36
C HIS A 330 19.69 11.20 -7.63
N PHE A 331 19.61 11.58 -6.36
CA PHE A 331 20.74 11.90 -5.52
C PHE A 331 20.94 10.90 -4.39
N LYS A 332 22.20 10.67 -4.03
CA LYS A 332 22.60 10.09 -2.75
C LYS A 332 23.09 11.20 -1.84
N LEU A 333 22.55 11.30 -0.65
CA LEU A 333 22.85 12.31 0.33
C LEU A 333 23.97 11.84 1.28
N TYR A 334 24.98 12.68 1.48
CA TYR A 334 26.09 12.44 2.43
C TYR A 334 26.17 13.62 3.40
N PRO A 335 25.34 13.66 4.46
CA PRO A 335 25.30 14.80 5.39
C PRO A 335 26.67 15.09 6.00
N ASP A 336 27.06 16.36 6.02
CA ASP A 336 28.35 16.81 6.60
C ASP A 336 28.20 17.51 7.96
N GLY A 337 26.96 17.59 8.47
CA GLY A 337 26.63 18.23 9.74
C GLY A 337 26.65 19.76 9.67
N LYS A 338 26.40 20.34 8.49
CA LYS A 338 26.33 21.78 8.29
C LYS A 338 25.31 22.14 7.23
N PHE A 339 24.52 23.14 7.51
CA PHE A 339 23.72 23.78 6.47
C PHE A 339 24.57 24.80 5.69
N GLY A 340 24.68 24.58 4.39
CA GLY A 340 25.49 25.39 3.48
C GLY A 340 24.77 25.78 2.19
N LEU A 341 25.55 26.27 1.24
CA LEU A 341 25.03 26.63 -0.09
C LEU A 341 24.60 25.41 -0.89
N ASP A 342 25.24 24.28 -0.70
CA ASP A 342 24.99 23.01 -1.34
C ASP A 342 23.59 22.48 -0.98
N ASP A 343 23.17 22.56 0.29
CA ASP A 343 21.81 22.20 0.72
C ASP A 343 20.75 23.04 0.00
N GLY A 344 20.95 24.36 -0.01
CA GLY A 344 20.06 25.29 -0.70
C GLY A 344 20.01 25.05 -2.21
N MET A 345 21.14 24.67 -2.83
CA MET A 345 21.18 24.33 -4.26
C MET A 345 20.43 23.03 -4.55
N VAL A 346 20.58 22.00 -3.72
CA VAL A 346 19.87 20.74 -3.86
C VAL A 346 18.37 20.98 -3.68
N PHE A 347 17.96 21.69 -2.63
CA PHE A 347 16.55 22.05 -2.44
C PHE A 347 15.99 22.75 -3.67
N THR A 348 16.69 23.76 -4.18
CA THR A 348 16.25 24.53 -5.36
C THR A 348 16.10 23.64 -6.61
N GLN A 349 17.04 22.72 -6.85
CA GLN A 349 16.97 21.79 -7.97
C GLN A 349 15.75 20.85 -7.85
N MET A 350 15.53 20.27 -6.68
CA MET A 350 14.42 19.37 -6.42
C MET A 350 13.07 20.08 -6.48
N TRP A 351 12.99 21.33 -5.99
CA TRP A 351 11.81 22.16 -6.14
C TRP A 351 11.46 22.41 -7.62
N HIS A 352 12.45 22.77 -8.44
CA HIS A 352 12.23 22.93 -9.88
C HIS A 352 11.79 21.64 -10.57
N TRP A 353 12.36 20.50 -10.17
CA TRP A 353 11.95 19.20 -10.67
C TRP A 353 10.48 18.90 -10.33
N SER A 354 10.09 19.12 -9.08
CA SER A 354 8.72 18.94 -8.62
C SER A 354 7.74 19.83 -9.39
N LEU A 355 8.10 21.12 -9.53
CA LEU A 355 7.29 22.09 -10.27
C LEU A 355 7.09 21.71 -11.75
N GLN A 356 8.14 21.20 -12.42
CA GLN A 356 8.04 20.74 -13.81
C GLN A 356 7.17 19.49 -13.95
N ARG A 357 7.17 18.62 -12.96
CA ARG A 357 6.44 17.35 -12.99
C ARG A 357 4.97 17.49 -12.59
N PHE A 358 4.69 18.25 -11.55
CA PHE A 358 3.38 18.34 -10.92
C PHE A 358 2.69 19.70 -11.13
N GLY A 359 3.40 20.68 -11.65
CA GLY A 359 2.92 22.04 -11.74
C GLY A 359 2.95 22.76 -10.38
N ILE A 360 2.27 23.90 -10.30
CA ILE A 360 2.16 24.67 -9.06
C ILE A 360 1.19 23.97 -8.11
N VAL A 361 1.69 23.49 -6.99
CA VAL A 361 0.88 22.92 -5.92
C VAL A 361 0.42 24.07 -5.02
N GLU A 362 -0.89 24.31 -4.99
CA GLU A 362 -1.49 25.35 -4.14
C GLU A 362 -1.86 24.74 -2.78
N VAL A 363 -1.40 25.36 -1.71
CA VAL A 363 -1.84 25.05 -0.35
C VAL A 363 -3.31 25.49 -0.21
N SER A 364 -4.14 24.64 0.36
CA SER A 364 -5.61 24.74 0.51
C SER A 364 -6.31 26.13 0.37
N ARG A 365 -7.49 26.17 -0.27
CA ARG A 365 -8.19 27.37 -0.77
C ARG A 365 -9.13 28.10 0.21
N GLN A 366 -8.97 28.06 1.50
CA GLN A 366 -9.85 28.81 2.42
C GLN A 366 -9.19 30.11 2.88
N ILE A 367 -9.86 31.26 2.66
CA ILE A 367 -9.42 32.54 3.24
C ILE A 367 -9.46 32.39 4.76
N SER A 368 -8.30 32.49 5.41
CA SER A 368 -8.18 32.31 6.86
C SER A 368 -6.97 33.06 7.40
N GLY A 369 -7.03 33.43 8.66
CA GLY A 369 -5.91 34.00 9.39
C GLY A 369 -5.58 35.46 9.01
N GLN A 370 -4.31 35.82 9.15
CA GLN A 370 -3.80 37.17 8.92
C GLN A 370 -3.69 37.48 7.43
N GLN A 371 -4.19 38.65 7.02
CA GLN A 371 -4.21 39.07 5.62
C GLN A 371 -2.92 39.81 5.22
N ALA A 372 -2.52 39.63 3.95
CA ALA A 372 -1.48 40.47 3.36
C ALA A 372 -1.98 41.92 3.19
N GLN A 373 -1.05 42.87 3.32
CA GLN A 373 -1.33 44.26 2.95
C GLN A 373 -0.80 44.53 1.55
N PHE A 374 -1.64 45.16 0.74
CA PHE A 374 -1.30 45.51 -0.64
C PHE A 374 -1.18 47.01 -0.79
N SER A 375 -0.11 47.45 -1.44
CA SER A 375 0.00 48.83 -1.95
C SER A 375 0.40 48.77 -3.42
N ALA A 376 -0.26 49.55 -4.25
CA ALA A 376 0.02 49.65 -5.67
C ALA A 376 0.29 51.09 -6.06
N ASN A 377 1.28 51.31 -6.90
CA ASN A 377 1.51 52.56 -7.62
C ASN A 377 1.47 52.28 -9.13
N ASN A 378 1.79 53.29 -9.95
CA ASN A 378 1.66 53.19 -11.41
C ASN A 378 2.34 51.98 -12.08
N GLN A 379 3.34 51.38 -11.45
CA GLN A 379 4.13 50.32 -12.06
C GLN A 379 4.53 49.21 -11.08
N THR A 380 4.28 49.38 -9.80
CA THR A 380 4.75 48.43 -8.78
C THR A 380 3.62 48.04 -7.82
N ILE A 381 3.47 46.76 -7.56
CA ILE A 381 2.67 46.23 -6.47
C ILE A 381 3.64 45.82 -5.37
N THR A 382 3.39 46.26 -4.15
CA THR A 382 4.07 45.80 -2.97
C THR A 382 3.11 44.95 -2.15
N ILE A 383 3.51 43.74 -1.88
CA ILE A 383 2.79 42.76 -1.05
C ILE A 383 3.54 42.69 0.26
N SER A 384 2.94 43.13 1.35
CA SER A 384 3.50 43.08 2.69
C SER A 384 2.88 41.90 3.47
N PRO A 385 3.65 40.83 3.71
CA PRO A 385 3.20 39.72 4.53
C PRO A 385 2.92 40.14 5.98
N PRO A 386 2.18 39.35 6.76
CA PRO A 386 2.04 39.54 8.21
C PRO A 386 3.40 39.52 8.93
N LEU A 387 3.51 40.23 10.04
CA LEU A 387 4.77 40.36 10.81
C LEU A 387 5.35 39.04 11.31
N GLU A 388 4.50 38.06 11.52
CA GLU A 388 4.86 36.70 11.98
C GLU A 388 5.26 35.77 10.84
N ALA A 389 5.00 36.14 9.58
CA ALA A 389 5.33 35.32 8.43
C ALA A 389 6.84 35.11 8.30
N ARG A 390 7.24 33.87 8.12
CA ARG A 390 8.63 33.49 7.83
C ARG A 390 8.76 32.78 6.49
N SER A 391 7.69 32.13 6.06
CA SER A 391 7.61 31.52 4.75
C SER A 391 6.35 31.99 4.03
N GLY A 392 6.39 32.03 2.71
CA GLY A 392 5.25 32.42 1.92
C GLY A 392 5.26 31.89 0.50
N GLN A 393 4.09 31.60 -0.01
CA GLN A 393 3.81 31.34 -1.42
C GLN A 393 2.97 32.50 -1.96
N ILE A 394 3.36 33.05 -3.08
CA ILE A 394 2.61 34.07 -3.81
C ILE A 394 2.46 33.61 -5.25
N ILE A 395 1.24 33.45 -5.68
CA ILE A 395 0.86 33.10 -7.05
C ILE A 395 0.21 34.30 -7.67
N VAL A 396 0.76 34.74 -8.78
CA VAL A 396 0.25 35.87 -9.56
C VAL A 396 -0.29 35.36 -10.88
N GLN A 397 -1.54 35.70 -11.20
CA GLN A 397 -2.16 35.40 -12.48
C GLN A 397 -2.54 36.72 -13.16
N TYR A 398 -2.11 36.91 -14.41
CA TYR A 398 -2.42 38.09 -15.21
C TYR A 398 -2.74 37.70 -16.65
N ASN A 399 -3.50 38.56 -17.32
CA ASN A 399 -3.77 38.37 -18.75
C ASN A 399 -2.58 38.92 -19.57
N ILE A 400 -1.93 38.05 -20.32
CA ILE A 400 -0.75 38.40 -21.16
C ILE A 400 -1.09 39.39 -22.28
N GLU A 401 -2.37 39.48 -22.68
CA GLU A 401 -2.85 40.47 -23.66
C GLU A 401 -3.05 41.87 -23.04
N GLU A 402 -3.12 41.95 -21.71
CA GLU A 402 -3.33 43.20 -20.98
C GLU A 402 -2.01 43.75 -20.41
N CYS A 403 -1.14 42.89 -19.90
CA CYS A 403 0.10 43.34 -19.29
C CYS A 403 1.13 42.22 -19.20
N LYS A 404 2.35 42.60 -18.79
CA LYS A 404 3.44 41.71 -18.40
C LYS A 404 3.93 42.08 -17.02
N VAL A 405 3.93 41.10 -16.12
CA VAL A 405 4.39 41.26 -14.74
C VAL A 405 5.71 40.56 -14.55
N ILE A 406 6.64 41.19 -13.85
CA ILE A 406 7.90 40.59 -13.43
C ILE A 406 8.08 40.74 -11.93
N LEU A 407 8.76 39.80 -11.34
CA LEU A 407 9.20 39.90 -9.95
C LEU A 407 10.40 40.87 -9.89
N ARG A 408 10.30 41.92 -9.09
CA ARG A 408 11.45 42.72 -8.70
C ARG A 408 12.12 42.03 -7.54
N ASN A 409 13.37 41.59 -7.74
CA ASN A 409 14.09 40.82 -6.73
C ASN A 409 14.09 41.57 -5.38
N PRO A 410 13.40 41.05 -4.36
CA PRO A 410 13.19 41.81 -3.14
C PRO A 410 14.41 41.83 -2.21
N LEU A 411 15.40 40.91 -2.42
CA LEU A 411 16.42 40.73 -1.37
C LEU A 411 17.76 40.20 -1.88
N SER A 412 18.77 40.96 -1.64
CA SER A 412 20.16 40.53 -1.57
C SER A 412 20.54 40.12 -0.14
N SER A 413 19.80 39.27 0.53
CA SER A 413 20.18 38.81 1.87
C SER A 413 20.58 37.34 1.86
N ASN A 414 21.74 37.04 2.43
CA ASN A 414 22.26 35.69 2.67
C ASN A 414 21.45 34.90 3.74
N LYS A 415 20.20 35.29 4.00
CA LYS A 415 19.45 34.86 5.18
C LYS A 415 18.11 34.18 4.87
N GLY A 416 17.86 33.86 3.61
CA GLY A 416 16.65 33.16 3.17
C GLY A 416 16.78 32.60 1.76
N ILE A 417 15.84 31.73 1.42
CA ILE A 417 15.69 31.16 0.09
C ILE A 417 14.48 31.79 -0.59
N PHE A 418 14.67 32.19 -1.85
CA PHE A 418 13.64 32.73 -2.73
C PHE A 418 13.63 31.94 -4.02
N LEU A 419 12.54 31.27 -4.27
CA LEU A 419 12.32 30.44 -5.45
C LEU A 419 11.24 31.09 -6.31
N SER A 420 11.50 31.25 -7.58
CA SER A 420 10.50 31.80 -8.49
C SER A 420 10.43 31.06 -9.82
N SER A 421 9.24 30.95 -10.36
CA SER A 421 8.98 30.44 -11.70
C SER A 421 7.96 31.32 -12.41
N ALA A 422 8.16 31.55 -13.69
CA ALA A 422 7.26 32.33 -14.51
C ALA A 422 6.89 31.55 -15.78
N ASP A 423 5.60 31.37 -15.97
CA ASP A 423 5.03 30.90 -17.23
C ASP A 423 4.53 32.11 -18.04
N MET A 424 5.34 32.52 -18.98
CA MET A 424 5.05 33.69 -19.83
C MET A 424 3.98 33.41 -20.87
N VAL A 425 3.56 32.17 -21.06
CA VAL A 425 2.51 31.80 -22.02
C VAL A 425 1.14 31.91 -21.36
N THR A 426 1.02 31.46 -20.11
CA THR A 426 -0.25 31.50 -19.37
C THR A 426 -0.40 32.73 -18.49
N GLY A 427 0.67 33.56 -18.36
CA GLY A 427 0.67 34.72 -17.48
C GLY A 427 0.66 34.39 -16.00
N LYS A 428 1.28 33.27 -15.61
CA LYS A 428 1.37 32.81 -14.23
C LYS A 428 2.78 32.97 -13.68
N LEU A 429 2.90 33.58 -12.50
CA LEU A 429 4.16 33.72 -11.77
C LEU A 429 3.99 33.12 -10.38
N LEU A 430 4.92 32.26 -9.99
CA LEU A 430 5.03 31.70 -8.65
C LEU A 430 6.24 32.29 -7.96
N LEU A 431 6.08 32.66 -6.71
CA LEU A 431 7.14 32.95 -5.77
C LEU A 431 6.92 32.13 -4.51
N GLU A 432 7.92 31.38 -4.10
CA GLU A 432 8.01 30.77 -2.78
C GLU A 432 9.26 31.30 -2.07
N TYR A 433 9.13 31.62 -0.81
CA TYR A 433 10.23 32.14 -0.03
C TYR A 433 10.16 31.66 1.42
N SER A 434 11.32 31.59 2.04
CA SER A 434 11.43 31.40 3.47
C SER A 434 12.69 32.08 3.98
N HIS A 435 12.67 32.69 5.18
CA HIS A 435 13.78 33.40 5.77
C HIS A 435 13.89 33.17 7.28
N ARG A 436 15.12 33.27 7.78
CA ARG A 436 15.47 33.01 9.20
C ARG A 436 15.31 34.24 10.11
N GLU A 437 15.26 35.43 9.55
CA GLU A 437 15.21 36.69 10.31
C GLU A 437 13.80 37.02 10.78
N GLU A 438 13.72 37.83 11.86
CA GLU A 438 12.42 38.29 12.39
C GLU A 438 11.82 39.45 11.54
N ASN A 439 12.56 40.00 10.60
CA ASN A 439 12.08 41.07 9.74
C ASN A 439 11.28 40.51 8.58
N VAL A 440 10.06 41.02 8.38
CA VAL A 440 9.22 40.71 7.22
C VAL A 440 9.69 41.56 6.03
N TYR A 441 9.84 40.90 4.90
CA TYR A 441 10.26 41.56 3.67
C TYR A 441 9.12 41.66 2.68
N PRO A 442 8.73 42.87 2.24
CA PRO A 442 7.72 43.04 1.22
C PRO A 442 8.17 42.47 -0.12
N VAL A 443 7.27 41.78 -0.79
CA VAL A 443 7.48 41.31 -2.16
C VAL A 443 7.02 42.38 -3.13
N GLN A 444 7.87 42.71 -4.11
CA GLN A 444 7.55 43.70 -5.13
C GLN A 444 7.39 43.07 -6.50
N LEU A 445 6.24 43.27 -7.10
CA LEU A 445 5.95 42.95 -8.49
C LEU A 445 6.01 44.21 -9.32
N GLN A 446 6.62 44.13 -10.50
CA GLN A 446 6.68 45.26 -11.44
C GLN A 446 5.84 44.96 -12.68
N LEU A 447 5.02 45.92 -13.07
CA LEU A 447 4.35 45.93 -14.35
C LEU A 447 5.38 46.35 -15.42
N ALA A 448 5.99 45.37 -16.10
CA ALA A 448 7.05 45.60 -17.07
C ALA A 448 6.55 46.18 -18.39
N GLU A 449 5.43 45.69 -18.86
CA GLU A 449 4.76 46.10 -20.08
C GLU A 449 3.24 46.15 -19.83
N LYS A 450 2.55 47.04 -20.51
CA LYS A 450 1.11 47.21 -20.41
C LYS A 450 0.54 47.47 -21.81
N TYR A 451 -0.56 46.81 -22.10
CA TYR A 451 -1.20 46.85 -23.42
C TYR A 451 -2.62 47.39 -23.33
N THR A 452 -3.17 47.55 -22.12
CA THR A 452 -4.47 48.13 -21.83
C THR A 452 -4.36 49.22 -20.77
N ASP A 453 -5.39 50.08 -20.69
CA ASP A 453 -5.43 51.18 -19.72
C ASP A 453 -5.79 50.75 -18.31
N HIS A 454 -6.35 49.55 -18.14
CA HIS A 454 -6.82 49.03 -16.85
C HIS A 454 -6.46 47.57 -16.70
N PRO A 455 -5.16 47.18 -16.69
CA PRO A 455 -4.79 45.79 -16.46
C PRO A 455 -5.16 45.33 -15.05
N SER A 456 -5.62 44.10 -14.94
CA SER A 456 -5.93 43.48 -13.66
C SER A 456 -4.97 42.32 -13.38
N ILE A 457 -4.68 42.11 -12.11
CA ILE A 457 -3.78 41.07 -11.65
C ILE A 457 -4.43 40.38 -10.45
N ASP A 458 -4.58 39.05 -10.53
CA ASP A 458 -5.03 38.23 -9.42
C ASP A 458 -3.83 37.70 -8.64
N ILE A 459 -3.84 37.88 -7.34
CA ILE A 459 -2.78 37.48 -6.44
C ILE A 459 -3.37 36.54 -5.40
N ARG A 460 -2.83 35.33 -5.29
CA ARG A 460 -3.09 34.40 -4.19
C ARG A 460 -1.87 34.31 -3.32
N TYR A 461 -2.08 34.16 -2.02
CA TYR A 461 -0.99 34.07 -1.08
C TYR A 461 -1.30 33.11 0.06
N THR A 462 -0.21 32.52 0.57
CA THR A 462 -0.20 31.67 1.75
C THR A 462 1.02 32.03 2.58
N PHE A 463 0.87 32.18 3.90
CA PHE A 463 1.96 32.52 4.81
C PHE A 463 2.02 31.57 5.99
N MET A 464 3.22 31.23 6.41
CA MET A 464 3.52 30.35 7.53
C MET A 464 4.46 31.07 8.53
N ASP A 465 4.32 30.71 9.80
CA ASP A 465 5.19 31.17 10.88
C ASP A 465 6.55 30.43 10.91
N LYS A 466 7.34 30.67 11.94
CA LYS A 466 8.64 30.00 12.13
C LYS A 466 8.55 28.51 12.49
N GLN A 467 7.39 28.00 12.84
CA GLN A 467 7.11 26.59 13.10
C GLN A 467 6.44 25.90 11.90
N ALA A 468 6.39 26.56 10.74
CA ALA A 468 5.68 26.10 9.55
C ALA A 468 4.15 25.96 9.75
N ASN A 469 3.55 26.64 10.75
CA ASN A 469 2.11 26.67 10.88
C ASN A 469 1.53 27.71 9.93
N LEU A 470 0.40 27.37 9.30
CA LEU A 470 -0.36 28.30 8.47
C LEU A 470 -0.90 29.45 9.33
N ILE A 471 -0.49 30.70 9.03
CA ILE A 471 -0.95 31.89 9.75
C ILE A 471 -1.87 32.79 8.92
N GLY A 472 -1.85 32.67 7.61
CA GLY A 472 -2.72 33.46 6.75
C GLY A 472 -2.69 32.99 5.30
N GLN A 473 -3.86 33.00 4.67
CA GLN A 473 -4.02 32.76 3.23
C GLN A 473 -5.20 33.52 2.67
N GLY A 474 -5.12 33.88 1.40
CA GLY A 474 -6.18 34.63 0.74
C GLY A 474 -5.87 34.93 -0.71
N ASP A 475 -6.78 35.68 -1.32
CA ASP A 475 -6.65 36.20 -2.68
C ASP A 475 -6.99 37.68 -2.73
N SER A 476 -6.49 38.37 -3.74
CA SER A 476 -6.76 39.78 -4.00
C SER A 476 -6.63 40.07 -5.49
N THR A 477 -7.59 40.81 -6.06
CA THR A 477 -7.47 41.34 -7.41
C THR A 477 -7.04 42.80 -7.35
N ILE A 478 -5.92 43.14 -7.97
CA ILE A 478 -5.39 44.49 -8.06
C ILE A 478 -5.69 45.04 -9.46
N ASN A 479 -6.48 46.08 -9.49
CA ASN A 479 -6.73 46.84 -10.73
C ASN A 479 -5.79 48.04 -10.77
N PHE A 480 -5.00 48.15 -11.81
CA PHE A 480 -4.14 49.32 -12.03
C PHE A 480 -4.92 50.44 -12.64
N ILE A 481 -4.95 51.58 -11.97
CA ILE A 481 -5.36 52.83 -12.56
C ILE A 481 -4.09 53.53 -13.04
N LEU A 482 -3.90 53.56 -14.36
CA LEU A 482 -2.72 54.20 -14.91
C LEU A 482 -2.84 55.72 -14.78
N ILE A 483 -2.02 56.29 -13.94
CA ILE A 483 -1.86 57.73 -13.87
C ILE A 483 -0.82 58.13 -14.92
N PRO A 484 -1.16 58.91 -15.93
CA PRO A 484 -0.23 59.42 -16.94
C PRO A 484 0.93 60.20 -16.27
N GLU A 485 2.10 60.12 -16.85
CA GLU A 485 3.30 60.83 -16.31
C GLU A 485 3.29 62.34 -16.67
N SER A 486 2.56 62.71 -17.73
CA SER A 486 2.47 64.10 -18.23
C SER A 486 1.08 64.38 -18.80
N PHE A 487 0.74 65.64 -18.77
CA PHE A 487 -0.42 66.14 -19.54
C PHE A 487 -0.21 65.87 -21.03
N THR A 488 -1.15 65.25 -21.68
CA THR A 488 -1.08 64.96 -23.12
C THR A 488 -2.46 65.08 -23.74
N LEU A 489 -2.55 65.81 -24.84
CA LEU A 489 -3.72 65.75 -25.71
C LEU A 489 -3.39 64.95 -26.95
N HIS A 490 -4.17 63.93 -27.24
CA HIS A 490 -3.92 63.01 -28.36
C HIS A 490 -4.70 63.43 -29.60
N GLN A 491 -4.22 62.98 -30.77
CA GLN A 491 -4.93 63.15 -32.02
C GLN A 491 -6.29 62.44 -31.94
N ASN A 492 -7.36 63.11 -32.32
CA ASN A 492 -8.69 62.54 -32.39
C ASN A 492 -8.74 61.39 -33.39
N PHE A 493 -9.57 60.39 -33.10
CA PHE A 493 -9.76 59.24 -34.00
C PHE A 493 -11.25 58.91 -34.13
N PRO A 494 -11.72 58.65 -35.34
CA PRO A 494 -11.05 58.86 -36.64
C PRO A 494 -10.75 60.34 -36.95
N ASN A 495 -9.72 60.56 -37.81
CA ASN A 495 -9.42 61.90 -38.39
C ASN A 495 -8.80 61.72 -39.78
N PRO A 496 -9.45 62.15 -40.90
CA PRO A 496 -10.77 62.82 -40.93
C PRO A 496 -11.92 61.97 -40.40
N PHE A 497 -12.96 62.61 -39.89
CA PHE A 497 -14.12 61.92 -39.36
C PHE A 497 -15.42 62.35 -40.09
N ASN A 498 -16.38 61.41 -40.09
CA ASN A 498 -17.76 61.65 -40.54
C ASN A 498 -18.67 61.33 -39.36
N SER A 499 -19.54 62.23 -39.02
CA SER A 499 -20.52 62.20 -37.92
C SER A 499 -19.93 62.33 -36.49
N ALA A 500 -18.89 61.59 -36.09
CA ALA A 500 -18.32 61.69 -34.74
C ALA A 500 -16.84 61.28 -34.69
N THR A 501 -16.14 61.83 -33.70
CA THR A 501 -14.73 61.51 -33.41
C THR A 501 -14.50 61.50 -31.91
N ARG A 502 -13.53 60.69 -31.46
CA ARG A 502 -13.14 60.55 -30.06
C ARG A 502 -11.83 61.25 -29.84
N ILE A 503 -11.74 62.07 -28.78
CA ILE A 503 -10.54 62.78 -28.32
C ILE A 503 -10.10 62.16 -27.00
N ARG A 504 -8.85 61.71 -26.96
CA ARG A 504 -8.20 61.23 -25.72
C ARG A 504 -7.36 62.35 -25.13
N TYR A 505 -7.39 62.47 -23.79
CA TYR A 505 -6.49 63.31 -23.04
C TYR A 505 -6.05 62.66 -21.75
N ASP A 506 -4.80 62.90 -21.39
CA ASP A 506 -4.14 62.23 -20.24
C ASP A 506 -3.81 63.29 -19.19
N LEU A 507 -4.16 63.03 -17.91
CA LEU A 507 -3.94 63.93 -16.77
C LEU A 507 -3.05 63.28 -15.72
N PRO A 508 -1.87 63.82 -15.38
CA PRO A 508 -0.96 63.27 -14.37
C PRO A 508 -1.41 63.60 -12.94
N LEU A 509 -2.26 64.56 -12.72
CA LEU A 509 -2.76 65.01 -11.41
C LEU A 509 -4.15 65.64 -11.51
N LEU A 510 -4.80 65.80 -10.36
CA LEU A 510 -6.09 66.52 -10.26
C LEU A 510 -5.96 67.87 -10.91
N SER A 511 -6.83 68.18 -11.86
CA SER A 511 -6.79 69.43 -12.64
C SER A 511 -8.17 69.86 -13.05
N GLU A 512 -8.40 71.17 -13.05
CA GLU A 512 -9.52 71.78 -13.76
C GLU A 512 -9.21 71.69 -15.25
N VAL A 513 -10.07 70.97 -15.99
CA VAL A 513 -9.93 70.68 -17.42
C VAL A 513 -11.02 71.35 -18.21
N ARG A 514 -10.58 72.05 -19.25
CA ARG A 514 -11.49 72.60 -20.26
C ARG A 514 -11.02 72.18 -21.63
N ILE A 515 -11.93 71.63 -22.44
CA ILE A 515 -11.72 71.31 -23.85
C ILE A 515 -12.72 72.09 -24.68
N ASP A 516 -12.20 73.01 -25.52
CA ASP A 516 -12.96 73.83 -26.40
C ASP A 516 -12.68 73.51 -27.87
N ILE A 517 -13.71 73.62 -28.74
CA ILE A 517 -13.60 73.42 -30.19
C ILE A 517 -13.73 74.77 -30.87
N PHE A 518 -12.81 75.03 -31.80
CA PHE A 518 -12.77 76.28 -32.57
C PHE A 518 -12.83 76.01 -34.08
N ASP A 519 -13.38 76.93 -34.85
CA ASP A 519 -13.22 76.96 -36.29
C ASP A 519 -11.87 77.58 -36.73
N VAL A 520 -11.56 77.61 -38.01
CA VAL A 520 -10.34 78.16 -38.60
C VAL A 520 -10.15 79.67 -38.33
N THR A 521 -11.22 80.39 -37.98
CA THR A 521 -11.15 81.81 -37.63
C THR A 521 -10.90 82.07 -36.16
N GLY A 522 -10.85 81.03 -35.35
CA GLY A 522 -10.66 81.10 -33.88
C GLY A 522 -11.94 81.33 -33.11
N ARG A 523 -13.11 81.21 -33.77
CA ARG A 523 -14.42 81.31 -33.12
C ARG A 523 -14.69 80.05 -32.35
N LEU A 524 -15.14 80.16 -31.09
CA LEU A 524 -15.62 79.03 -30.28
C LEU A 524 -16.85 78.41 -30.91
N ILE A 525 -16.81 77.11 -31.12
CA ILE A 525 -17.89 76.29 -31.68
C ILE A 525 -18.64 75.54 -30.59
N LYS A 526 -17.87 74.87 -29.73
CA LYS A 526 -18.40 74.04 -28.62
C LYS A 526 -17.47 73.98 -27.43
N LYS A 527 -18.06 74.13 -26.25
CA LYS A 527 -17.38 73.74 -25.00
C LYS A 527 -17.68 72.27 -24.78
N LEU A 528 -16.65 71.43 -24.95
CA LEU A 528 -16.81 69.98 -24.95
C LEU A 528 -16.63 69.37 -23.56
N VAL A 529 -15.65 69.89 -22.77
CA VAL A 529 -15.37 69.48 -21.38
C VAL A 529 -15.18 70.74 -20.56
N ASP A 530 -15.69 70.80 -19.32
CA ASP A 530 -15.50 71.85 -18.36
C ASP A 530 -15.75 71.32 -16.94
N GLY A 531 -14.67 71.10 -16.14
CA GLY A 531 -14.77 70.58 -14.78
C GLY A 531 -13.49 70.07 -14.20
N ASP A 532 -13.56 69.62 -12.96
CA ASP A 532 -12.44 69.04 -12.21
C ASP A 532 -12.34 67.52 -12.46
N PHE A 533 -11.17 67.04 -12.88
CA PHE A 533 -10.90 65.64 -13.16
C PHE A 533 -9.68 65.18 -12.36
N GLN A 534 -9.81 64.00 -11.78
CA GLN A 534 -8.68 63.32 -11.10
C GLN A 534 -7.58 62.93 -12.11
N ALA A 535 -6.42 62.56 -11.64
CA ALA A 535 -5.40 61.95 -12.48
C ALA A 535 -5.96 60.72 -13.19
N GLY A 536 -5.68 60.58 -14.49
CA GLY A 536 -6.23 59.46 -15.29
C GLY A 536 -6.22 59.73 -16.80
N ILE A 537 -6.72 58.77 -17.53
CA ILE A 537 -6.89 58.81 -18.99
C ILE A 537 -8.40 59.01 -19.29
N TYR A 538 -8.71 60.00 -20.11
CA TYR A 538 -10.07 60.40 -20.39
C TYR A 538 -10.35 60.44 -21.87
N PHE A 539 -11.61 60.21 -22.22
CA PHE A 539 -12.11 60.27 -23.57
C PHE A 539 -13.35 61.13 -23.62
N VAL A 540 -13.46 61.89 -24.66
CA VAL A 540 -14.68 62.67 -24.98
C VAL A 540 -14.99 62.56 -26.45
N ASP A 541 -16.24 62.38 -26.77
CA ASP A 541 -16.70 62.29 -28.14
C ASP A 541 -17.31 63.61 -28.63
N TRP A 542 -16.94 64.01 -29.87
CA TRP A 542 -17.55 65.15 -30.54
C TRP A 542 -18.29 64.70 -31.82
N GLY A 543 -19.57 65.02 -31.91
CA GLY A 543 -20.44 64.64 -33.03
C GLY A 543 -20.54 65.69 -34.16
N GLY A 544 -19.63 66.70 -34.16
CA GLY A 544 -19.70 67.75 -35.20
C GLY A 544 -20.89 68.71 -35.04
N GLU A 545 -21.25 69.03 -33.79
CA GLU A 545 -22.27 70.02 -33.43
C GLU A 545 -21.68 71.17 -32.61
N ASP A 546 -22.36 72.34 -32.65
CA ASP A 546 -22.05 73.48 -31.83
C ASP A 546 -22.72 73.42 -30.44
N ASP A 547 -22.62 74.50 -29.65
CA ASP A 547 -23.22 74.59 -28.32
C ASP A 547 -24.74 74.54 -28.31
N TRP A 548 -25.39 74.77 -29.44
CA TRP A 548 -26.84 74.64 -29.61
C TRP A 548 -27.30 73.30 -30.21
N ASN A 549 -26.30 72.36 -30.33
CA ASN A 549 -26.51 71.07 -30.97
C ASN A 549 -26.86 71.12 -32.47
N GLU A 550 -26.52 72.22 -33.13
CA GLU A 550 -26.69 72.32 -34.57
C GLU A 550 -25.44 71.75 -35.28
N LYS A 551 -25.65 70.96 -36.37
CA LYS A 551 -24.50 70.36 -37.10
C LYS A 551 -23.74 71.44 -37.86
N VAL A 552 -22.43 71.52 -37.56
CA VAL A 552 -21.54 72.47 -38.25
C VAL A 552 -21.14 71.95 -39.64
N SER A 553 -20.61 72.78 -40.50
CA SER A 553 -20.24 72.43 -41.89
C SER A 553 -18.96 71.59 -41.92
N SER A 554 -18.79 70.80 -43.04
CA SER A 554 -17.49 70.15 -43.29
C SER A 554 -16.37 71.17 -43.32
N GLY A 555 -15.21 70.86 -42.72
CA GLY A 555 -14.09 71.79 -42.62
C GLY A 555 -13.02 71.37 -41.64
N ILE A 556 -12.07 72.29 -41.44
CA ILE A 556 -11.00 72.12 -40.44
C ILE A 556 -11.47 72.79 -39.16
N TYR A 557 -11.28 72.07 -38.05
CA TYR A 557 -11.52 72.52 -36.70
C TYR A 557 -10.30 72.29 -35.85
N PHE A 558 -10.21 73.00 -34.73
CA PHE A 558 -9.17 72.82 -33.71
C PHE A 558 -9.85 72.54 -32.38
N TYR A 559 -9.34 71.55 -31.63
CA TYR A 559 -9.70 71.39 -30.22
C TYR A 559 -8.51 71.74 -29.36
N GLN A 560 -8.78 72.46 -28.28
CA GLN A 560 -7.79 72.93 -27.33
C GLN A 560 -8.14 72.42 -25.94
N ILE A 561 -7.19 71.74 -25.29
CA ILE A 561 -7.25 71.45 -23.87
C ILE A 561 -6.55 72.58 -23.08
N ARG A 562 -7.12 72.90 -21.93
CA ARG A 562 -6.45 73.61 -20.83
C ARG A 562 -6.63 72.79 -19.58
N ALA A 563 -5.53 72.42 -18.92
CA ALA A 563 -5.53 71.62 -17.69
C ALA A 563 -4.44 72.18 -16.75
N GLY A 564 -4.86 72.96 -15.73
CA GLY A 564 -3.93 73.73 -14.91
C GLY A 564 -3.06 74.68 -15.76
N ASN A 565 -1.73 74.48 -15.72
CA ASN A 565 -0.78 75.25 -16.52
C ASN A 565 -0.54 74.69 -17.93
N PHE A 566 -1.10 73.51 -18.25
CA PHE A 566 -0.93 72.87 -19.54
C PHE A 566 -1.96 73.39 -20.52
N SER A 567 -1.53 73.66 -21.77
CA SER A 567 -2.41 73.98 -22.88
C SER A 567 -1.85 73.40 -24.17
N GLN A 568 -2.67 72.71 -24.93
CA GLN A 568 -2.31 72.16 -26.24
C GLN A 568 -3.52 72.22 -27.18
N SER A 569 -3.25 72.50 -28.46
CA SER A 569 -4.27 72.52 -29.51
C SER A 569 -3.90 71.57 -30.63
N ILE A 570 -4.87 70.82 -31.14
CA ILE A 570 -4.70 69.87 -32.24
C ILE A 570 -5.78 70.08 -33.30
N LYS A 571 -5.34 69.90 -34.55
CA LYS A 571 -6.22 70.04 -35.74
C LYS A 571 -7.01 68.75 -36.00
N MET A 572 -8.27 68.90 -36.37
CA MET A 572 -9.13 67.80 -36.85
C MET A 572 -9.90 68.22 -38.12
N VAL A 573 -10.35 67.20 -38.87
CA VAL A 573 -11.03 67.44 -40.15
C VAL A 573 -12.38 66.73 -40.15
N LEU A 574 -13.44 67.47 -40.27
CA LEU A 574 -14.83 66.96 -40.44
C LEU A 574 -15.16 66.84 -41.89
N ILE A 575 -15.64 65.71 -42.36
CA ILE A 575 -16.13 65.40 -43.69
C ILE A 575 -17.58 64.94 -43.57
N LYS A 576 -18.52 65.57 -44.26
CA LYS A 576 -19.87 65.10 -44.30
C LYS A 576 -20.15 64.30 -45.57
#